data_e385e61e5f44533ee64d5e521f374555
#
_entry.id   e385e61e5f44533ee64d5e521f374555
#
_cell.length_a   1.000
_cell.length_b   1.000
_cell.length_c   1.000
_cell.angle_alpha   90.00
_cell.angle_beta   90.00
_cell.angle_gamma   90.00
#
_symmetry.space_group_name_H-M   'P 1'
#
loop_
_entity.id
_entity.type
_entity.pdbx_description
1 polymer ?
#
loop_
_entity_poly.entity_id
_entity_poly.type
_entity_poly.pdbx_seq_one_letter_code
_entity_poly.pdbx_strand_id
1 'polypeptide(L)'
;FAGDARAQNRDDFALKAALETRLAYVVTGDAALDDTSLRGLTGLSAVLRRRTAIEAAAPIGVDVATDPLAFVALLYWPVAADQSPLAAATIGRLNRYMATGGTILFDLLDASTGPGALRRLTRGLDLPTLNPIPPDHILTKAFYLMQAFPGRWAGGSVWVERAGERVNDGVSRIIVGTHDWAAAWAIDDDGQPLFAVVPGGARQREMAYRFGVNLVMYTLTGNYKSDQVHIPAILERLGN
;
A
#
# COMPACT_ATOMS: atom_id res chain seq x y z
N PHE A 1 -20.10 29.23 6.10
CA PHE A 1 -20.55 28.01 6.84
C PHE A 1 -20.08 26.70 6.20
N ALA A 2 -20.06 26.53 4.86
CA ALA A 2 -19.56 25.28 4.22
C ALA A 2 -18.03 25.20 4.18
N GLY A 3 -17.32 26.32 4.21
CA GLY A 3 -15.86 26.40 4.23
C GLY A 3 -15.26 25.95 5.57
N ASP A 4 -15.89 26.34 6.67
CA ASP A 4 -15.40 26.02 8.02
C ASP A 4 -15.57 24.53 8.35
N ALA A 5 -16.67 23.91 7.94
CA ALA A 5 -16.91 22.48 8.14
C ALA A 5 -15.91 21.61 7.35
N ARG A 6 -15.50 22.03 6.13
CA ARG A 6 -14.48 21.35 5.36
C ARG A 6 -13.08 21.53 5.95
N ALA A 7 -12.74 22.72 6.44
CA ALA A 7 -11.47 22.97 7.12
C ALA A 7 -11.36 22.11 8.38
N GLN A 8 -12.40 22.09 9.20
CA GLN A 8 -12.44 21.33 10.45
C GLN A 8 -12.34 19.80 10.19
N ASN A 9 -13.00 19.28 9.15
CA ASN A 9 -12.89 17.86 8.76
C ASN A 9 -11.48 17.50 8.27
N ARG A 10 -10.76 18.42 7.61
CA ARG A 10 -9.37 18.23 7.17
C ARG A 10 -8.40 18.25 8.35
N ASP A 11 -8.62 19.12 9.33
CA ASP A 11 -7.80 19.19 10.54
C ASP A 11 -8.01 17.95 11.42
N ASP A 12 -9.23 17.46 11.54
CA ASP A 12 -9.56 16.20 12.23
C ASP A 12 -8.92 14.98 11.53
N PHE A 13 -8.94 14.96 10.19
CA PHE A 13 -8.28 13.92 9.42
C PHE A 13 -6.76 13.95 9.65
N ALA A 14 -6.14 15.12 9.53
CA ALA A 14 -4.70 15.30 9.73
C ALA A 14 -4.27 14.90 11.14
N LEU A 15 -5.04 15.28 12.16
CA LEU A 15 -4.77 14.94 13.56
C LEU A 15 -4.85 13.43 13.79
N LYS A 16 -5.90 12.76 13.31
CA LYS A 16 -6.06 11.31 13.43
C LYS A 16 -4.95 10.55 12.70
N ALA A 17 -4.59 11.00 11.50
CA ALA A 17 -3.53 10.36 10.72
C ALA A 17 -2.12 10.61 11.29
N ALA A 18 -1.89 11.72 12.00
CA ALA A 18 -0.61 12.05 12.62
C ALA A 18 -0.39 11.36 13.98
N LEU A 19 -1.46 11.11 14.74
CA LEU A 19 -1.37 10.55 16.09
C LEU A 19 -1.45 9.02 16.14
N GLU A 20 -1.98 8.39 15.08
CA GLU A 20 -2.25 6.96 15.05
C GLU A 20 -1.75 6.36 13.73
N THR A 21 -1.18 5.17 13.78
CA THR A 21 -0.88 4.41 12.56
C THR A 21 -2.18 3.95 11.92
N ARG A 22 -2.54 4.55 10.77
CA ARG A 22 -3.74 4.20 10.02
C ARG A 22 -3.37 3.72 8.62
N LEU A 23 -4.02 2.64 8.19
CA LEU A 23 -3.98 2.24 6.80
C LEU A 23 -4.97 3.10 6.01
N ALA A 24 -4.59 3.49 4.81
CA ALA A 24 -5.40 4.37 3.97
C ALA A 24 -5.68 3.73 2.61
N TYR A 25 -6.88 3.95 2.08
CA TYR A 25 -7.27 3.57 0.73
C TYR A 25 -7.82 4.76 -0.04
N VAL A 26 -7.62 4.75 -1.34
CA VAL A 26 -8.18 5.77 -2.23
C VAL A 26 -9.68 5.54 -2.39
N VAL A 27 -10.46 6.59 -2.13
CA VAL A 27 -11.90 6.62 -2.45
C VAL A 27 -12.05 6.73 -3.97
N THR A 28 -12.58 5.68 -4.58
CA THR A 28 -12.73 5.56 -6.04
C THR A 28 -14.02 6.15 -6.56
N GLY A 29 -15.01 6.27 -5.69
CA GLY A 29 -16.39 6.60 -6.03
C GLY A 29 -17.25 5.38 -6.41
N ASP A 30 -16.64 4.19 -6.52
CA ASP A 30 -17.36 2.91 -6.58
C ASP A 30 -17.56 2.38 -5.16
N ALA A 31 -18.80 2.38 -4.71
CA ALA A 31 -19.14 2.02 -3.33
C ALA A 31 -18.73 0.58 -2.97
N ALA A 32 -18.73 -0.35 -3.93
CA ALA A 32 -18.36 -1.74 -3.68
C ALA A 32 -16.84 -1.90 -3.53
N LEU A 33 -16.06 -1.18 -4.34
CA LEU A 33 -14.60 -1.15 -4.22
C LEU A 33 -14.16 -0.44 -2.93
N ASP A 34 -14.81 0.66 -2.61
CA ASP A 34 -14.50 1.46 -1.42
C ASP A 34 -14.83 0.66 -0.14
N ASP A 35 -15.98 -0.05 -0.09
CA ASP A 35 -16.34 -0.96 1.02
C ASP A 35 -15.37 -2.15 1.11
N THR A 36 -15.02 -2.77 -0.01
CA THR A 36 -14.03 -3.86 -0.04
C THR A 36 -12.68 -3.40 0.49
N SER A 37 -12.24 -2.21 0.10
CA SER A 37 -10.98 -1.63 0.58
C SER A 37 -11.02 -1.33 2.08
N LEU A 38 -12.10 -0.73 2.58
CA LEU A 38 -12.30 -0.49 4.00
C LEU A 38 -12.26 -1.78 4.81
N ARG A 39 -13.04 -2.79 4.41
CA ARG A 39 -13.11 -4.09 5.10
C ARG A 39 -11.80 -4.87 5.00
N GLY A 40 -11.12 -4.78 3.87
CA GLY A 40 -9.79 -5.38 3.66
C GLY A 40 -8.75 -4.79 4.59
N LEU A 41 -8.64 -3.47 4.62
CA LEU A 41 -7.69 -2.80 5.51
C LEU A 41 -8.08 -2.94 6.99
N THR A 42 -9.38 -3.11 7.32
CA THR A 42 -9.83 -3.44 8.67
C THR A 42 -9.30 -4.81 9.10
N GLY A 43 -9.41 -5.82 8.25
CA GLY A 43 -8.87 -7.16 8.49
C GLY A 43 -7.34 -7.15 8.62
N LEU A 44 -6.64 -6.42 7.75
CA LEU A 44 -5.19 -6.25 7.84
C LEU A 44 -4.78 -5.51 9.12
N SER A 45 -5.48 -4.46 9.53
CA SER A 45 -5.24 -3.74 10.80
C SER A 45 -5.39 -4.64 12.01
N ALA A 46 -6.41 -5.51 12.02
CA ALA A 46 -6.59 -6.51 13.07
C ALA A 46 -5.43 -7.51 13.14
N VAL A 47 -4.90 -7.92 11.98
CA VAL A 47 -3.72 -8.82 11.91
C VAL A 47 -2.45 -8.13 12.38
N LEU A 48 -2.23 -6.87 12.00
CA LEU A 48 -1.09 -6.06 12.45
C LEU A 48 -1.06 -5.95 13.98
N ARG A 49 -2.16 -5.59 14.61
CA ARG A 49 -2.26 -5.51 16.09
C ARG A 49 -1.94 -6.83 16.78
N ARG A 50 -2.32 -7.97 16.17
CA ARG A 50 -2.09 -9.30 16.77
C ARG A 50 -0.67 -9.82 16.59
N ARG A 51 0.03 -9.40 15.54
CA ARG A 51 1.29 -10.03 15.11
C ARG A 51 2.50 -9.13 15.18
N THR A 52 2.30 -7.84 15.38
CA THR A 52 3.37 -6.84 15.41
C THR A 52 3.15 -5.89 16.60
N ALA A 53 4.10 -4.99 16.82
CA ALA A 53 3.95 -3.89 17.78
C ALA A 53 3.18 -2.68 17.22
N ILE A 54 2.60 -2.80 16.01
CA ILE A 54 1.86 -1.70 15.39
C ILE A 54 0.44 -1.67 15.95
N GLU A 55 0.10 -0.60 16.67
CA GLU A 55 -1.25 -0.27 17.11
C GLU A 55 -2.02 0.40 15.97
N ALA A 56 -2.42 -0.42 14.97
CA ALA A 56 -3.15 0.08 13.81
C ALA A 56 -4.58 0.49 14.23
N ALA A 57 -4.93 1.75 14.02
CA ALA A 57 -6.28 2.26 14.21
C ALA A 57 -7.19 1.90 13.02
N ALA A 58 -8.47 2.32 13.07
CA ALA A 58 -9.42 2.08 11.97
C ALA A 58 -8.90 2.69 10.66
N PRO A 59 -9.01 1.97 9.53
CA PRO A 59 -8.61 2.50 8.22
C PRO A 59 -9.39 3.75 7.82
N ILE A 60 -8.81 4.54 6.91
CA ILE A 60 -9.43 5.75 6.39
C ILE A 60 -9.51 5.74 4.87
N GLY A 61 -10.64 6.21 4.33
CA GLY A 61 -10.76 6.55 2.91
C GLY A 61 -10.14 7.93 2.65
N VAL A 62 -9.44 8.07 1.53
CA VAL A 62 -8.71 9.27 1.14
C VAL A 62 -9.17 9.75 -0.23
N ASP A 63 -9.66 10.97 -0.31
CA ASP A 63 -9.81 11.68 -1.57
C ASP A 63 -8.46 12.31 -1.95
N VAL A 64 -7.77 11.72 -2.91
CA VAL A 64 -6.44 12.17 -3.35
C VAL A 64 -6.44 13.58 -3.95
N ALA A 65 -7.60 14.11 -4.35
CA ALA A 65 -7.72 15.47 -4.87
C ALA A 65 -7.74 16.53 -3.76
N THR A 66 -8.23 16.19 -2.56
CA THR A 66 -8.50 17.20 -1.52
C THR A 66 -7.82 16.93 -0.19
N ASP A 67 -7.68 15.67 0.23
CA ASP A 67 -7.20 15.31 1.57
C ASP A 67 -5.67 15.48 1.74
N PRO A 68 -5.18 15.75 2.94
CA PRO A 68 -3.76 15.92 3.22
C PRO A 68 -3.03 14.56 3.21
N LEU A 69 -2.27 14.29 2.13
CA LEU A 69 -1.55 13.02 1.94
C LEU A 69 -0.29 12.88 2.82
N ALA A 70 0.25 13.98 3.34
CA ALA A 70 1.52 14.00 4.07
C ALA A 70 1.55 13.08 5.32
N PHE A 71 0.40 12.72 5.86
CA PHE A 71 0.27 11.88 7.06
C PHE A 71 0.01 10.41 6.73
N VAL A 72 -0.01 10.04 5.44
CA VAL A 72 -0.28 8.69 4.96
C VAL A 72 1.02 8.10 4.42
N ALA A 73 1.56 7.08 5.07
CA ALA A 73 2.79 6.42 4.60
C ALA A 73 2.54 5.47 3.44
N LEU A 74 1.41 4.76 3.47
CA LEU A 74 0.98 3.79 2.45
C LEU A 74 -0.45 4.08 2.01
N LEU A 75 -0.64 4.25 0.70
CA LEU A 75 -1.93 4.45 0.07
C LEU A 75 -2.28 3.22 -0.79
N TYR A 76 -3.29 2.45 -0.36
CA TYR A 76 -3.85 1.36 -1.17
C TYR A 76 -4.78 1.92 -2.24
N TRP A 77 -4.58 1.54 -3.49
CA TRP A 77 -5.37 2.01 -4.62
C TRP A 77 -5.92 0.84 -5.44
N PRO A 78 -7.21 0.49 -5.27
CA PRO A 78 -7.85 -0.48 -6.15
C PRO A 78 -8.06 0.14 -7.53
N VAL A 79 -7.50 -0.48 -8.57
CA VAL A 79 -7.59 0.03 -9.94
C VAL A 79 -8.69 -0.70 -10.69
N ALA A 80 -9.81 -0.01 -10.93
CA ALA A 80 -10.88 -0.49 -11.79
C ALA A 80 -10.60 -0.20 -13.27
N ALA A 81 -11.17 -1.01 -14.15
CA ALA A 81 -10.96 -0.89 -15.60
C ALA A 81 -11.48 0.42 -16.20
N ASP A 82 -12.49 1.03 -15.58
CA ASP A 82 -13.21 2.22 -16.04
C ASP A 82 -12.85 3.51 -15.28
N GLN A 83 -11.89 3.45 -14.36
CA GLN A 83 -11.46 4.66 -13.64
C GLN A 83 -10.99 5.75 -14.60
N SER A 84 -11.50 6.96 -14.37
CA SER A 84 -11.15 8.14 -15.16
C SER A 84 -9.72 8.59 -14.92
N PRO A 85 -9.06 9.21 -15.92
CA PRO A 85 -7.76 9.83 -15.74
C PRO A 85 -7.79 10.90 -14.64
N LEU A 86 -6.68 11.05 -13.93
CA LEU A 86 -6.52 12.03 -12.87
C LEU A 86 -6.43 13.45 -13.41
N ALA A 87 -6.99 14.41 -12.69
CA ALA A 87 -6.81 15.82 -13.00
C ALA A 87 -5.36 16.26 -12.76
N ALA A 88 -4.87 17.24 -13.52
CA ALA A 88 -3.50 17.73 -13.42
C ALA A 88 -3.10 18.20 -12.00
N ALA A 89 -4.02 18.83 -11.28
CA ALA A 89 -3.80 19.23 -9.90
C ALA A 89 -3.58 18.02 -8.96
N THR A 90 -4.37 16.95 -9.15
CA THR A 90 -4.23 15.69 -8.39
C THR A 90 -2.91 15.00 -8.71
N ILE A 91 -2.50 14.98 -9.98
CA ILE A 91 -1.20 14.47 -10.42
C ILE A 91 -0.06 15.19 -9.68
N GLY A 92 -0.09 16.53 -9.64
CA GLY A 92 0.91 17.32 -8.93
C GLY A 92 0.97 17.02 -7.43
N ARG A 93 -0.18 16.74 -6.80
CA ARG A 93 -0.25 16.33 -5.38
C ARG A 93 0.37 14.95 -5.14
N LEU A 94 0.03 13.97 -5.98
CA LEU A 94 0.56 12.60 -5.90
C LEU A 94 2.07 12.55 -6.18
N ASN A 95 2.56 13.31 -7.16
CA ASN A 95 4.00 13.42 -7.41
C ASN A 95 4.74 13.99 -6.19
N ARG A 96 4.19 15.00 -5.54
CA ARG A 96 4.76 15.53 -4.29
C ARG A 96 4.69 14.50 -3.16
N TYR A 97 3.57 13.80 -3.00
CA TYR A 97 3.42 12.73 -2.01
C TYR A 97 4.51 11.65 -2.16
N MET A 98 4.71 11.17 -3.39
CA MET A 98 5.78 10.19 -3.69
C MET A 98 7.19 10.76 -3.45
N ALA A 99 7.42 12.01 -3.82
CA ALA A 99 8.72 12.68 -3.62
C ALA A 99 9.07 12.90 -2.14
N THR A 100 8.06 12.95 -1.26
CA THR A 100 8.24 13.14 0.20
C THR A 100 8.17 11.83 1.01
N GLY A 101 8.26 10.68 0.36
CA GLY A 101 8.37 9.38 1.03
C GLY A 101 7.09 8.54 1.03
N GLY A 102 6.01 9.02 0.45
CA GLY A 102 4.77 8.26 0.34
C GLY A 102 4.88 7.10 -0.65
N THR A 103 4.25 5.97 -0.31
CA THR A 103 4.16 4.77 -1.14
C THR A 103 2.72 4.53 -1.61
N ILE A 104 2.54 4.21 -2.89
CA ILE A 104 1.26 3.81 -3.46
C ILE A 104 1.32 2.34 -3.86
N LEU A 105 0.39 1.54 -3.34
CA LEU A 105 0.13 0.18 -3.83
C LEU A 105 -1.04 0.23 -4.82
N PHE A 106 -0.76 0.12 -6.11
CA PHE A 106 -1.78 -0.09 -7.13
C PHE A 106 -2.12 -1.57 -7.24
N ASP A 107 -3.37 -1.92 -6.95
CA ASP A 107 -3.90 -3.28 -7.09
C ASP A 107 -4.90 -3.34 -8.24
N LEU A 108 -4.52 -4.00 -9.34
CA LEU A 108 -5.34 -4.07 -10.55
C LEU A 108 -6.49 -5.08 -10.44
N LEU A 109 -6.84 -5.52 -9.25
CA LEU A 109 -7.93 -6.41 -8.88
C LEU A 109 -7.86 -7.80 -9.54
N ASP A 110 -7.59 -7.86 -10.84
CA ASP A 110 -7.37 -9.10 -11.60
C ASP A 110 -6.55 -8.87 -12.88
N ALA A 111 -6.20 -9.96 -13.55
CA ALA A 111 -5.44 -9.89 -14.80
C ALA A 111 -6.23 -9.26 -15.97
N SER A 112 -7.57 -9.23 -15.91
CA SER A 112 -8.42 -8.65 -16.96
C SER A 112 -8.45 -7.13 -16.94
N THR A 113 -8.26 -6.52 -15.77
CA THR A 113 -8.13 -5.06 -15.62
C THR A 113 -6.99 -4.51 -16.47
N GLY A 114 -5.93 -5.27 -16.60
CA GLY A 114 -4.84 -5.06 -17.53
C GLY A 114 -4.01 -3.77 -17.28
N PRO A 115 -2.78 -3.73 -17.83
CA PRO A 115 -1.88 -2.58 -17.64
C PRO A 115 -2.38 -1.29 -18.33
N GLY A 116 -3.36 -1.40 -19.22
CA GLY A 116 -3.97 -0.26 -19.92
C GLY A 116 -4.76 0.64 -18.98
N ALA A 117 -5.49 0.07 -18.01
CA ALA A 117 -6.24 0.82 -17.00
C ALA A 117 -5.27 1.64 -16.12
N LEU A 118 -4.22 1.00 -15.61
CA LEU A 118 -3.19 1.68 -14.82
C LEU A 118 -2.54 2.81 -15.62
N ARG A 119 -2.14 2.58 -16.87
CA ARG A 119 -1.53 3.63 -17.72
C ARG A 119 -2.46 4.80 -17.98
N ARG A 120 -3.79 4.57 -18.11
CA ARG A 120 -4.76 5.67 -18.24
C ARG A 120 -4.86 6.47 -16.96
N LEU A 121 -5.01 5.78 -15.83
CA LEU A 121 -5.14 6.38 -14.51
C LEU A 121 -3.91 7.21 -14.15
N THR A 122 -2.73 6.67 -14.36
CA THR A 122 -1.45 7.25 -13.94
C THR A 122 -0.81 8.19 -14.98
N ARG A 123 -1.54 8.51 -16.06
CA ARG A 123 -1.00 9.40 -17.10
C ARG A 123 -0.60 10.74 -16.49
N GLY A 124 0.68 11.08 -16.61
CA GLY A 124 1.26 12.31 -16.05
C GLY A 124 1.83 12.18 -14.64
N LEU A 125 1.69 11.03 -13.98
CA LEU A 125 2.46 10.74 -12.78
C LEU A 125 3.94 10.49 -13.15
N ASP A 126 4.82 10.95 -12.26
CA ASP A 126 6.26 10.72 -12.34
C ASP A 126 6.58 9.29 -11.84
N LEU A 127 6.25 8.32 -12.72
CA LEU A 127 6.42 6.91 -12.39
C LEU A 127 7.87 6.48 -12.60
N PRO A 128 8.48 5.82 -11.61
CA PRO A 128 9.79 5.21 -11.78
C PRO A 128 9.72 4.01 -12.73
N THR A 129 10.88 3.56 -13.18
CA THR A 129 10.97 2.26 -13.88
C THR A 129 10.60 1.14 -12.93
N LEU A 130 9.60 0.33 -13.29
CA LEU A 130 9.17 -0.81 -12.51
C LEU A 130 9.74 -2.11 -13.05
N ASN A 131 10.21 -2.97 -12.16
CA ASN A 131 10.65 -4.34 -12.45
C ASN A 131 9.87 -5.34 -11.60
N PRO A 132 9.72 -6.60 -12.05
CA PRO A 132 9.27 -7.66 -11.15
C PRO A 132 10.12 -7.68 -9.90
N ILE A 133 9.47 -7.90 -8.74
CA ILE A 133 10.16 -7.91 -7.46
C ILE A 133 11.26 -8.98 -7.43
N PRO A 134 12.53 -8.62 -7.19
CA PRO A 134 13.60 -9.61 -7.11
C PRO A 134 13.53 -10.37 -5.77
N PRO A 135 14.04 -11.62 -5.71
CA PRO A 135 13.96 -12.46 -4.50
C PRO A 135 14.63 -11.86 -3.26
N ASP A 136 15.63 -11.02 -3.45
CA ASP A 136 16.39 -10.36 -2.38
C ASP A 136 15.79 -9.02 -1.94
N HIS A 137 14.70 -8.57 -2.56
CA HIS A 137 14.04 -7.31 -2.22
C HIS A 137 13.59 -7.27 -0.75
N ILE A 138 13.69 -6.12 -0.08
CA ILE A 138 13.37 -5.97 1.36
C ILE A 138 11.91 -6.38 1.64
N LEU A 139 10.97 -6.05 0.77
CA LEU A 139 9.56 -6.42 0.90
C LEU A 139 9.36 -7.95 1.03
N THR A 140 10.25 -8.79 0.47
CA THR A 140 10.16 -10.25 0.56
C THR A 140 10.47 -10.79 1.95
N LYS A 141 11.07 -9.97 2.83
CA LYS A 141 11.62 -10.37 4.12
C LYS A 141 11.48 -9.31 5.22
N ALA A 142 10.64 -8.29 5.01
CA ALA A 142 10.46 -7.20 5.96
C ALA A 142 9.99 -7.67 7.35
N PHE A 143 9.17 -8.72 7.40
CA PHE A 143 8.73 -9.37 8.63
C PHE A 143 8.67 -10.90 8.46
N TYR A 144 8.03 -11.37 7.39
CA TYR A 144 7.97 -12.78 7.00
C TYR A 144 8.88 -13.04 5.78
N LEU A 145 9.52 -14.22 5.72
CA LEU A 145 10.18 -14.67 4.49
C LEU A 145 9.13 -15.15 3.49
N MET A 146 9.08 -14.50 2.33
CA MET A 146 8.07 -14.74 1.31
C MET A 146 8.71 -14.91 -0.09
N GLN A 147 8.20 -15.89 -0.83
CA GLN A 147 8.58 -16.14 -2.23
C GLN A 147 7.41 -15.89 -3.20
N ALA A 148 6.19 -15.78 -2.67
CA ALA A 148 4.97 -15.50 -3.42
C ALA A 148 4.08 -14.55 -2.63
N PHE A 149 3.30 -13.73 -3.34
CA PHE A 149 2.49 -12.65 -2.77
C PHE A 149 1.02 -12.76 -3.19
N PRO A 150 0.36 -13.89 -2.95
CA PRO A 150 -1.01 -14.07 -3.38
C PRO A 150 -1.94 -13.09 -2.67
N GLY A 151 -3.02 -12.72 -3.34
CA GLY A 151 -4.16 -12.06 -2.77
C GLY A 151 -5.39 -12.96 -2.86
N ARG A 152 -6.53 -12.41 -3.32
CA ARG A 152 -7.71 -13.20 -3.68
C ARG A 152 -7.38 -14.18 -4.79
N TRP A 153 -6.53 -13.77 -5.72
CA TRP A 153 -6.00 -14.59 -6.80
C TRP A 153 -4.57 -15.03 -6.50
N ALA A 154 -4.25 -16.28 -6.81
CA ALA A 154 -2.89 -16.78 -6.80
C ALA A 154 -2.21 -16.50 -8.14
N GLY A 155 -0.89 -16.39 -8.13
CA GLY A 155 -0.09 -16.09 -9.32
C GLY A 155 0.06 -14.58 -9.56
N GLY A 156 0.60 -14.23 -10.72
CA GLY A 156 0.94 -12.85 -11.02
C GLY A 156 2.26 -12.40 -10.39
N SER A 157 2.75 -11.26 -10.83
CA SER A 157 3.97 -10.64 -10.33
C SER A 157 3.64 -9.37 -9.55
N VAL A 158 4.39 -9.13 -8.49
CA VAL A 158 4.47 -7.82 -7.85
C VAL A 158 5.59 -7.05 -8.54
N TRP A 159 5.31 -5.81 -8.91
CA TRP A 159 6.25 -4.90 -9.54
C TRP A 159 6.64 -3.82 -8.55
N VAL A 160 7.92 -3.52 -8.48
CA VAL A 160 8.50 -2.53 -7.58
C VAL A 160 9.45 -1.62 -8.37
N GLU A 161 9.81 -0.49 -7.80
CA GLU A 161 10.77 0.44 -8.36
C GLU A 161 12.14 -0.24 -8.54
N ARG A 162 12.79 0.00 -9.69
CA ARG A 162 14.10 -0.54 -10.00
C ARG A 162 15.15 -0.15 -8.95
N ALA A 163 15.97 -1.10 -8.53
CA ALA A 163 17.07 -0.83 -7.63
C ALA A 163 18.02 0.22 -8.24
N GLY A 164 18.43 1.22 -7.43
CA GLY A 164 19.28 2.34 -7.86
C GLY A 164 18.52 3.58 -8.31
N GLU A 165 17.22 3.50 -8.59
CA GLU A 165 16.36 4.65 -8.86
C GLU A 165 15.54 5.08 -7.62
N ARG A 166 15.68 4.35 -6.52
CA ARG A 166 14.94 4.60 -5.27
C ARG A 166 15.43 5.86 -4.59
N VAL A 167 14.53 6.79 -4.38
CA VAL A 167 14.81 8.10 -3.77
C VAL A 167 14.42 8.11 -2.28
N ASN A 168 13.44 7.29 -1.88
CA ASN A 168 12.88 7.25 -0.53
C ASN A 168 13.57 6.17 0.30
N ASP A 169 14.78 6.42 0.75
CA ASP A 169 15.48 5.57 1.73
C ASP A 169 15.41 4.06 1.41
N GLY A 170 15.37 3.71 0.11
CA GLY A 170 15.26 2.34 -0.35
C GLY A 170 13.84 1.77 -0.38
N VAL A 171 12.80 2.54 -0.03
CA VAL A 171 11.39 2.17 -0.17
C VAL A 171 10.89 2.53 -1.56
N SER A 172 10.23 1.59 -2.24
CA SER A 172 9.59 1.85 -3.53
C SER A 172 8.41 2.80 -3.36
N ARG A 173 8.38 3.88 -4.14
CA ARG A 173 7.27 4.84 -4.17
C ARG A 173 6.01 4.21 -4.79
N ILE A 174 6.21 3.24 -5.67
CA ILE A 174 5.16 2.53 -6.40
C ILE A 174 5.35 1.03 -6.25
N ILE A 175 4.29 0.35 -5.88
CA ILE A 175 4.16 -1.11 -5.91
C ILE A 175 2.91 -1.42 -6.74
N VAL A 176 3.00 -2.38 -7.65
CA VAL A 176 1.89 -2.77 -8.53
C VAL A 176 1.68 -4.28 -8.45
N GLY A 177 0.42 -4.71 -8.41
CA GLY A 177 0.03 -6.10 -8.50
C GLY A 177 -1.35 -6.30 -9.11
N THR A 178 -1.75 -7.56 -9.28
CA THR A 178 -3.01 -7.97 -9.89
C THR A 178 -3.68 -9.05 -9.02
N HIS A 179 -3.76 -8.80 -7.72
CA HIS A 179 -4.01 -9.85 -6.74
C HIS A 179 -5.32 -9.69 -5.96
N ASP A 180 -5.98 -8.52 -6.03
CA ASP A 180 -7.16 -8.18 -5.24
C ASP A 180 -6.91 -8.44 -3.74
N TRP A 181 -5.85 -7.81 -3.21
CA TRP A 181 -5.43 -8.03 -1.82
C TRP A 181 -6.47 -7.56 -0.82
N ALA A 182 -7.16 -6.44 -1.07
CA ALA A 182 -8.19 -5.98 -0.17
C ALA A 182 -9.28 -7.03 0.04
N ALA A 183 -9.77 -7.66 -1.04
CA ALA A 183 -10.74 -8.75 -0.93
C ALA A 183 -10.18 -9.98 -0.18
N ALA A 184 -8.86 -10.27 -0.33
CA ALA A 184 -8.24 -11.34 0.43
C ALA A 184 -8.19 -11.06 1.94
N TRP A 185 -8.06 -9.78 2.33
CA TRP A 185 -8.00 -9.34 3.73
C TRP A 185 -9.39 -9.00 4.31
N ALA A 186 -10.41 -8.81 3.47
CA ALA A 186 -11.72 -8.33 3.90
C ALA A 186 -12.43 -9.30 4.85
N ILE A 187 -12.93 -8.73 5.94
CA ILE A 187 -13.70 -9.41 6.98
C ILE A 187 -15.04 -8.72 7.19
N ASP A 188 -16.02 -9.50 7.63
CA ASP A 188 -17.29 -9.00 8.12
C ASP A 188 -17.20 -8.50 9.57
N ASP A 189 -18.33 -8.11 10.15
CA ASP A 189 -18.39 -7.57 11.51
C ASP A 189 -18.09 -8.66 12.58
N ASP A 190 -18.25 -9.93 12.24
CA ASP A 190 -17.90 -11.09 13.06
C ASP A 190 -16.43 -11.54 12.88
N GLY A 191 -15.68 -10.85 12.02
CA GLY A 191 -14.28 -11.15 11.70
C GLY A 191 -14.10 -12.33 10.74
N GLN A 192 -15.18 -12.77 10.05
CA GLN A 192 -15.11 -13.85 9.07
C GLN A 192 -14.73 -13.30 7.68
N PRO A 193 -14.01 -14.08 6.88
CA PRO A 193 -13.65 -13.66 5.53
C PRO A 193 -14.87 -13.43 4.62
N LEU A 194 -14.94 -12.26 3.98
CA LEU A 194 -16.03 -11.91 3.07
C LEU A 194 -15.93 -12.56 1.69
N PHE A 195 -14.72 -12.78 1.19
CA PHE A 195 -14.50 -13.30 -0.16
C PHE A 195 -13.71 -14.61 -0.12
N ALA A 196 -14.03 -15.53 -1.02
CA ALA A 196 -13.19 -16.68 -1.25
C ALA A 196 -11.86 -16.27 -1.87
N VAL A 197 -10.77 -16.94 -1.49
CA VAL A 197 -9.46 -16.84 -2.15
C VAL A 197 -9.21 -18.09 -2.98
N VAL A 198 -8.69 -17.94 -4.20
CA VAL A 198 -8.65 -19.00 -5.20
C VAL A 198 -7.24 -19.14 -5.77
N PRO A 199 -6.73 -20.37 -5.89
CA PRO A 199 -7.31 -21.67 -5.56
C PRO A 199 -7.01 -22.16 -4.13
N GLY A 200 -6.14 -21.49 -3.38
CA GLY A 200 -5.44 -22.03 -2.21
C GLY A 200 -6.15 -21.88 -0.87
N GLY A 201 -7.38 -21.37 -0.79
CA GLY A 201 -8.19 -21.31 0.43
C GLY A 201 -7.48 -20.63 1.61
N ALA A 202 -7.62 -21.21 2.82
CA ALA A 202 -7.10 -20.62 4.06
C ALA A 202 -5.58 -20.38 4.03
N ARG A 203 -4.81 -21.27 3.42
CA ARG A 203 -3.35 -21.09 3.29
C ARG A 203 -2.99 -19.89 2.43
N GLN A 204 -3.70 -19.69 1.33
CA GLN A 204 -3.49 -18.54 0.46
C GLN A 204 -3.84 -17.24 1.17
N ARG A 205 -4.95 -17.21 1.92
CA ARG A 205 -5.34 -16.06 2.75
C ARG A 205 -4.29 -15.72 3.80
N GLU A 206 -3.73 -16.72 4.46
CA GLU A 206 -2.63 -16.53 5.40
C GLU A 206 -1.42 -15.88 4.71
N MET A 207 -1.07 -16.32 3.49
CA MET A 207 0.01 -15.72 2.72
C MET A 207 -0.32 -14.29 2.29
N ALA A 208 -1.59 -13.99 1.94
CA ALA A 208 -2.03 -12.63 1.65
C ALA A 208 -1.89 -11.70 2.87
N TYR A 209 -2.26 -12.16 4.07
CA TYR A 209 -2.02 -11.39 5.29
C TYR A 209 -0.52 -11.19 5.59
N ARG A 210 0.32 -12.21 5.37
CA ARG A 210 1.78 -12.05 5.52
C ARG A 210 2.33 -10.99 4.56
N PHE A 211 1.86 -10.97 3.32
CA PHE A 211 2.22 -9.91 2.39
C PHE A 211 1.80 -8.53 2.91
N GLY A 212 0.57 -8.38 3.39
CA GLY A 212 0.08 -7.12 3.96
C GLY A 212 0.93 -6.66 5.16
N VAL A 213 1.31 -7.58 6.05
CA VAL A 213 2.22 -7.25 7.16
C VAL A 213 3.59 -6.83 6.65
N ASN A 214 4.18 -7.58 5.70
CA ASN A 214 5.45 -7.20 5.10
C ASN A 214 5.39 -5.83 4.42
N LEU A 215 4.30 -5.55 3.71
CA LEU A 215 4.08 -4.27 3.03
C LEU A 215 4.08 -3.10 4.02
N VAL A 216 3.31 -3.20 5.09
CA VAL A 216 3.25 -2.16 6.12
C VAL A 216 4.59 -2.00 6.83
N MET A 217 5.22 -3.11 7.22
CA MET A 217 6.55 -3.07 7.84
C MET A 217 7.61 -2.49 6.91
N TYR A 218 7.54 -2.80 5.61
CA TYR A 218 8.43 -2.26 4.60
C TYR A 218 8.28 -0.74 4.45
N THR A 219 7.05 -0.23 4.36
CA THR A 219 6.80 1.20 4.19
C THR A 219 7.16 2.01 5.43
N LEU A 220 6.94 1.47 6.63
CA LEU A 220 7.22 2.16 7.89
C LEU A 220 8.67 2.02 8.35
N THR A 221 9.36 0.93 7.97
CA THR A 221 10.70 0.60 8.51
C THR A 221 11.74 0.25 7.43
N GLY A 222 11.42 0.48 6.17
CA GLY A 222 12.25 0.04 5.03
C GLY A 222 13.72 0.46 5.15
N ASN A 223 13.97 1.63 5.66
CA ASN A 223 15.32 2.17 5.84
C ASN A 223 16.05 1.60 7.06
N TYR A 224 15.37 1.33 8.16
CA TYR A 224 15.99 0.88 9.40
C TYR A 224 16.74 -0.46 9.26
N LYS A 225 16.25 -1.37 8.41
CA LYS A 225 16.94 -2.66 8.15
C LYS A 225 18.06 -2.56 7.13
N SER A 226 17.98 -1.62 6.20
CA SER A 226 19.07 -1.30 5.27
C SER A 226 20.30 -0.80 6.03
N ASP A 227 20.10 0.08 7.02
CA ASP A 227 21.16 0.59 7.87
C ASP A 227 21.78 -0.48 8.77
N GLN A 228 20.98 -1.42 9.29
CA GLN A 228 21.52 -2.53 10.10
C GLN A 228 22.39 -3.51 9.30
N VAL A 229 22.17 -3.66 8.00
CA VAL A 229 23.03 -4.48 7.13
C VAL A 229 24.33 -3.75 6.77
N HIS A 230 24.32 -2.41 6.79
CA HIS A 230 25.51 -1.60 6.51
C HIS A 230 26.37 -1.30 7.74
N ILE A 231 25.81 -1.36 8.96
CA ILE A 231 26.57 -1.15 10.19
C ILE A 231 27.77 -2.08 10.34
N PRO A 232 27.70 -3.41 10.09
CA PRO A 232 28.87 -4.28 10.11
C PRO A 232 29.95 -3.85 9.11
N ALA A 233 29.56 -3.48 7.89
CA ALA A 233 30.50 -3.03 6.85
C ALA A 233 31.13 -1.67 7.16
N ILE A 234 30.43 -0.79 7.87
CA ILE A 234 30.96 0.50 8.34
C ILE A 234 31.91 0.28 9.51
N LEU A 235 31.58 -0.60 10.46
CA LEU A 235 32.44 -0.93 11.59
C LEU A 235 33.72 -1.66 11.13
N GLU A 236 33.64 -2.51 10.11
CA GLU A 236 34.82 -3.17 9.51
C GLU A 236 35.77 -2.18 8.81
N ARG A 237 35.25 -1.09 8.23
CA ARG A 237 36.03 0.01 7.65
C ARG A 237 36.64 0.98 8.67
N LEU A 238 36.05 1.11 9.85
CA LEU A 238 36.50 1.99 10.92
C LEU A 238 37.44 1.27 11.91
N GLY A 239 37.54 -0.07 11.81
CA GLY A 239 38.39 -0.90 12.66
C GLY A 239 39.77 -1.28 12.06
N ASN A 240 40.11 -0.70 10.90
CA ASN A 240 41.43 -0.86 10.26
C ASN A 240 42.14 0.51 10.20
#